data_837bc1ef0ceaa4bc93bf36fca5853e34
#
_entry.id   837bc1ef0ceaa4bc93bf36fca5853e34
#
_cell.length_a   1.000
_cell.length_b   1.000
_cell.length_c   1.000
_cell.angle_alpha   90.00
_cell.angle_beta   90.00
_cell.angle_gamma   90.00
#
_symmetry.space_group_name_H-M   'P 1'
#
loop_
_entity.id
_entity.type
_entity.pdbx_description
1 polymer ?
#
loop_
_entity_poly.entity_id
_entity_poly.type
_entity_poly.pdbx_seq_one_letter_code
_entity_poly.pdbx_strand_id
1 'polypeptide(L)'
;MTLSILWFILIAVLWTMYLVLEGFDYGVGMLQGFLARDDRERTQALRTIGPHWDGNEVWLLTAGGATFAAFPEWYATMFSGMYLALFLILLALIVRVCAVEWRSKIKSEKWRSVWDRTHAVSALLVPLLFGVAFANLVQGMKIEVVTHGTNAVVAPEDVPASLATAVHQLTGGFFSLLTPYTLLGGVVLVALCLAHGAQFLALKTEGDLRERANTFAAPASVAATALAAIWVIWGQFAYSTNVFAWLPLLVAALCLIAQAAFSQKELRREAVSYTH
;
A
#
# COMPACT_ATOMS: atom_id res chain seq x y z
N MET A 1 -16.70 25.14 -3.86
CA MET A 1 -15.98 24.74 -2.62
C MET A 1 -16.58 23.48 -1.96
N THR A 2 -17.87 23.40 -1.72
CA THR A 2 -18.51 22.23 -1.06
C THR A 2 -18.39 20.94 -1.87
N LEU A 3 -18.59 21.00 -3.19
CA LEU A 3 -18.50 19.83 -4.08
C LEU A 3 -17.05 19.29 -4.18
N SER A 4 -16.05 20.16 -4.23
CA SER A 4 -14.64 19.75 -4.26
C SER A 4 -14.22 19.06 -2.97
N ILE A 5 -14.69 19.55 -1.82
CA ILE A 5 -14.44 18.92 -0.52
C ILE A 5 -15.09 17.53 -0.48
N LEU A 6 -16.34 17.41 -0.94
CA LEU A 6 -17.03 16.13 -1.01
C LEU A 6 -16.26 15.12 -1.85
N TRP A 7 -15.84 15.50 -3.06
CA TRP A 7 -15.05 14.62 -3.94
C TRP A 7 -13.69 14.26 -3.33
N PHE A 8 -13.02 15.19 -2.65
CA PHE A 8 -11.78 14.89 -1.95
C PHE A 8 -11.97 13.80 -0.88
N ILE A 9 -13.02 13.92 -0.07
CA ILE A 9 -13.36 12.92 0.95
C ILE A 9 -13.69 11.57 0.31
N LEU A 10 -14.51 11.55 -0.75
CA LEU A 10 -14.85 10.30 -1.45
C LEU A 10 -13.62 9.61 -2.02
N ILE A 11 -12.72 10.36 -2.66
CA ILE A 11 -11.47 9.83 -3.19
C ILE A 11 -10.57 9.29 -2.07
N ALA A 12 -10.47 10.00 -0.94
CA ALA A 12 -9.72 9.52 0.21
C ALA A 12 -10.29 8.19 0.75
N VAL A 13 -11.62 8.05 0.79
CA VAL A 13 -12.29 6.79 1.15
C VAL A 13 -11.96 5.68 0.13
N LEU A 14 -12.02 5.97 -1.17
CA LEU A 14 -11.72 4.97 -2.21
C LEU A 14 -10.27 4.44 -2.09
N TRP A 15 -9.28 5.33 -1.93
CA TRP A 15 -7.89 4.93 -1.73
C TRP A 15 -7.68 4.16 -0.42
N THR A 16 -8.34 4.59 0.66
CA THR A 16 -8.27 3.88 1.95
C THR A 16 -8.86 2.49 1.83
N MET A 17 -10.02 2.34 1.19
CA MET A 17 -10.65 1.03 0.97
C MET A 17 -9.78 0.13 0.09
N TYR A 18 -9.14 0.66 -0.95
CA TYR A 18 -8.16 -0.09 -1.73
C TYR A 18 -7.05 -0.66 -0.84
N LEU A 19 -6.40 0.18 -0.05
CA LEU A 19 -5.29 -0.25 0.82
C LEU A 19 -5.75 -1.24 1.90
N VAL A 20 -6.98 -1.14 2.39
CA VAL A 20 -7.55 -2.09 3.35
C VAL A 20 -7.85 -3.43 2.69
N LEU A 21 -8.52 -3.43 1.54
CA LEU A 21 -8.97 -4.65 0.88
C LEU A 21 -7.82 -5.39 0.19
N GLU A 22 -6.95 -4.68 -0.52
CA GLU A 22 -5.77 -5.28 -1.15
C GLU A 22 -4.64 -5.56 -0.14
N GLY A 23 -4.63 -4.90 1.01
CA GLY A 23 -3.58 -5.06 2.01
C GLY A 23 -3.40 -6.50 2.49
N PHE A 24 -4.49 -7.25 2.69
CA PHE A 24 -4.37 -8.66 3.06
C PHE A 24 -3.94 -9.53 1.88
N ASP A 25 -4.31 -9.21 0.64
CA ASP A 25 -3.89 -9.93 -0.55
C ASP A 25 -2.37 -9.82 -0.77
N TYR A 26 -1.81 -8.60 -0.62
CA TYR A 26 -0.36 -8.40 -0.63
C TYR A 26 0.32 -9.13 0.50
N GLY A 27 -0.25 -9.06 1.71
CA GLY A 27 0.27 -9.76 2.87
C GLY A 27 0.35 -11.27 2.67
N VAL A 28 -0.72 -11.89 2.17
CA VAL A 28 -0.76 -13.32 1.83
C VAL A 28 0.27 -13.66 0.75
N GLY A 29 0.36 -12.82 -0.30
CA GLY A 29 1.34 -13.00 -1.37
C GLY A 29 2.79 -13.02 -0.88
N MET A 30 3.15 -12.11 0.04
CA MET A 30 4.46 -12.09 0.67
C MET A 30 4.69 -13.29 1.60
N LEU A 31 3.69 -13.65 2.40
CA LEU A 31 3.81 -14.65 3.47
C LEU A 31 3.77 -16.09 3.00
N GLN A 32 3.17 -16.37 1.84
CA GLN A 32 3.07 -17.74 1.31
C GLN A 32 4.43 -18.44 1.18
N GLY A 33 5.50 -17.68 0.88
CA GLY A 33 6.85 -18.21 0.76
C GLY A 33 7.54 -18.51 2.10
N PHE A 34 7.07 -17.88 3.19
CA PHE A 34 7.65 -18.01 4.54
C PHE A 34 6.85 -18.95 5.43
N LEU A 35 5.53 -18.88 5.37
CA LEU A 35 4.65 -19.62 6.27
C LEU A 35 4.28 -20.99 5.72
N ALA A 36 4.08 -21.12 4.41
CA ALA A 36 3.72 -22.39 3.78
C ALA A 36 4.97 -23.25 3.54
N ARG A 37 4.96 -24.48 4.04
CA ARG A 37 6.09 -25.41 3.98
C ARG A 37 6.10 -26.26 2.71
N ASP A 38 4.92 -26.55 2.18
CA ASP A 38 4.73 -27.39 1.01
C ASP A 38 3.82 -26.76 -0.05
N ASP A 39 3.66 -27.41 -1.20
CA ASP A 39 2.83 -26.94 -2.30
C ASP A 39 1.34 -26.92 -1.96
N ARG A 40 0.88 -27.82 -1.08
CA ARG A 40 -0.51 -27.87 -0.62
C ARG A 40 -0.84 -26.63 0.21
N GLU A 41 0.00 -26.29 1.17
CA GLU A 41 -0.17 -25.10 2.02
C GLU A 41 -0.08 -23.80 1.21
N ARG A 42 0.85 -23.70 0.23
CA ARG A 42 0.91 -22.56 -0.69
C ARG A 42 -0.36 -22.42 -1.51
N THR A 43 -0.88 -23.54 -2.01
CA THR A 43 -2.15 -23.56 -2.73
C THR A 43 -3.30 -23.17 -1.82
N GLN A 44 -3.29 -23.61 -0.55
CA GLN A 44 -4.29 -23.21 0.44
C GLN A 44 -4.23 -21.70 0.70
N ALA A 45 -3.05 -21.13 0.90
CA ALA A 45 -2.88 -19.70 1.09
C ALA A 45 -3.41 -18.90 -0.11
N LEU A 46 -3.05 -19.28 -1.35
CA LEU A 46 -3.54 -18.59 -2.55
C LEU A 46 -5.06 -18.70 -2.75
N ARG A 47 -5.66 -19.82 -2.35
CA ARG A 47 -7.12 -19.98 -2.41
C ARG A 47 -7.87 -19.05 -1.47
N THR A 48 -7.23 -18.53 -0.42
CA THR A 48 -7.89 -17.57 0.48
C THR A 48 -8.14 -16.23 -0.19
N ILE A 49 -7.24 -15.80 -1.07
CA ILE A 49 -7.35 -14.54 -1.80
C ILE A 49 -8.10 -14.69 -3.14
N GLY A 50 -8.14 -15.89 -3.70
CA GLY A 50 -8.73 -16.18 -5.01
C GLY A 50 -10.11 -15.55 -5.26
N PRO A 51 -11.06 -15.62 -4.32
CA PRO A 51 -12.40 -15.03 -4.50
C PRO A 51 -12.44 -13.49 -4.38
N HIS A 52 -11.37 -12.83 -3.97
CA HIS A 52 -11.40 -11.43 -3.53
C HIS A 52 -10.52 -10.51 -4.37
N TRP A 53 -9.34 -10.95 -4.82
CA TRP A 53 -8.31 -10.12 -5.43
C TRP A 53 -8.82 -9.27 -6.60
N ASP A 54 -9.63 -9.83 -7.49
CA ASP A 54 -10.15 -9.14 -8.68
C ASP A 54 -11.11 -7.99 -8.29
N GLY A 55 -12.01 -8.26 -7.34
CA GLY A 55 -12.91 -7.24 -6.80
C GLY A 55 -12.17 -6.14 -6.04
N ASN A 56 -11.08 -6.47 -5.35
CA ASN A 56 -10.27 -5.53 -4.60
C ASN A 56 -9.51 -4.57 -5.53
N GLU A 57 -8.99 -5.05 -6.66
CA GLU A 57 -8.31 -4.20 -7.66
C GLU A 57 -9.25 -3.15 -8.31
N VAL A 58 -10.55 -3.38 -8.35
CA VAL A 58 -11.51 -2.39 -8.87
C VAL A 58 -11.48 -1.09 -8.05
N TRP A 59 -11.16 -1.15 -6.76
CA TRP A 59 -11.04 0.06 -5.94
C TRP A 59 -9.90 0.96 -6.40
N LEU A 60 -8.78 0.39 -6.85
CA LEU A 60 -7.66 1.14 -7.44
C LEU A 60 -8.10 1.90 -8.70
N LEU A 61 -8.77 1.19 -9.62
CA LEU A 61 -9.25 1.79 -10.85
C LEU A 61 -10.28 2.89 -10.58
N THR A 62 -11.18 2.65 -9.63
CA THR A 62 -12.20 3.62 -9.23
C THR A 62 -11.58 4.85 -8.57
N ALA A 63 -10.62 4.66 -7.67
CA ALA A 63 -9.91 5.76 -7.02
C ALA A 63 -9.14 6.62 -8.01
N GLY A 64 -8.39 6.00 -8.93
CA GLY A 64 -7.67 6.69 -10.00
C GLY A 64 -8.61 7.43 -10.94
N GLY A 65 -9.69 6.78 -11.40
CA GLY A 65 -10.70 7.37 -12.28
C GLY A 65 -11.45 8.54 -11.64
N ALA A 66 -11.82 8.41 -10.36
CA ALA A 66 -12.46 9.49 -9.60
C ALA A 66 -11.50 10.68 -9.39
N THR A 67 -10.22 10.42 -9.14
CA THR A 67 -9.19 11.47 -9.05
C THR A 67 -9.06 12.22 -10.38
N PHE A 68 -8.99 11.49 -11.47
CA PHE A 68 -8.96 12.08 -12.84
C PHE A 68 -10.18 12.95 -13.12
N ALA A 69 -11.38 12.47 -12.82
CA ALA A 69 -12.62 13.17 -13.11
C ALA A 69 -12.83 14.42 -12.26
N ALA A 70 -12.49 14.34 -10.95
CA ALA A 70 -12.75 15.44 -10.02
C ALA A 70 -11.59 16.44 -9.93
N PHE A 71 -10.34 16.02 -10.15
CA PHE A 71 -9.13 16.83 -10.01
C PHE A 71 -8.14 16.55 -11.16
N PRO A 72 -8.48 16.89 -12.41
CA PRO A 72 -7.69 16.50 -13.59
C PRO A 72 -6.26 17.05 -13.58
N GLU A 73 -6.04 18.28 -13.10
CA GLU A 73 -4.71 18.89 -13.04
C GLU A 73 -3.83 18.19 -11.97
N TRP A 74 -4.42 17.89 -10.81
CA TRP A 74 -3.72 17.13 -9.78
C TRP A 74 -3.36 15.73 -10.27
N TYR A 75 -4.32 15.04 -10.91
CA TYR A 75 -4.07 13.75 -11.54
C TYR A 75 -2.93 13.83 -12.56
N ALA A 76 -2.97 14.79 -13.49
CA ALA A 76 -1.96 14.93 -14.53
C ALA A 76 -0.56 15.19 -13.94
N THR A 77 -0.45 16.08 -12.97
CA THR A 77 0.83 16.42 -12.30
C THR A 77 1.40 15.21 -11.55
N MET A 78 0.57 14.50 -10.79
CA MET A 78 0.97 13.33 -10.01
C MET A 78 1.39 12.17 -10.91
N PHE A 79 0.59 11.85 -11.92
CA PHE A 79 0.87 10.72 -12.81
C PHE A 79 2.06 10.98 -13.73
N SER A 80 2.26 12.21 -14.18
CA SER A 80 3.46 12.56 -14.96
C SER A 80 4.71 12.59 -14.07
N GLY A 81 4.63 13.16 -12.88
CA GLY A 81 5.76 13.27 -11.95
C GLY A 81 6.18 11.93 -11.36
N MET A 82 5.23 11.06 -11.04
CA MET A 82 5.48 9.72 -10.51
C MET A 82 5.44 8.63 -11.61
N TYR A 83 5.55 9.00 -12.88
CA TYR A 83 5.40 8.10 -14.03
C TYR A 83 6.15 6.77 -13.87
N LEU A 84 7.43 6.82 -13.50
CA LEU A 84 8.25 5.62 -13.38
C LEU A 84 7.79 4.73 -12.22
N ALA A 85 7.45 5.30 -11.07
CA ALA A 85 6.92 4.57 -9.92
C ALA A 85 5.59 3.90 -10.24
N LEU A 86 4.67 4.62 -10.88
CA LEU A 86 3.35 4.11 -11.29
C LEU A 86 3.48 3.04 -12.37
N PHE A 87 4.42 3.19 -13.31
CA PHE A 87 4.72 2.15 -14.29
C PHE A 87 5.24 0.86 -13.64
N LEU A 88 6.12 0.96 -12.64
CA LEU A 88 6.61 -0.20 -11.88
C LEU A 88 5.49 -0.86 -11.07
N ILE A 89 4.60 -0.07 -10.47
CA ILE A 89 3.40 -0.59 -9.79
C ILE A 89 2.53 -1.37 -10.78
N LEU A 90 2.21 -0.78 -11.94
CA LEU A 90 1.39 -1.43 -12.96
C LEU A 90 2.02 -2.74 -13.43
N LEU A 91 3.33 -2.74 -13.71
CA LEU A 91 4.05 -3.94 -14.11
C LEU A 91 4.00 -5.02 -13.02
N ALA A 92 4.20 -4.63 -11.75
CA ALA A 92 4.12 -5.55 -10.62
C ALA A 92 2.71 -6.13 -10.45
N LEU A 93 1.66 -5.33 -10.64
CA LEU A 93 0.26 -5.79 -10.60
C LEU A 93 -0.04 -6.79 -11.71
N ILE A 94 0.36 -6.52 -12.95
CA ILE A 94 0.21 -7.45 -14.08
C ILE A 94 0.90 -8.78 -13.78
N VAL A 95 2.15 -8.73 -13.33
CA VAL A 95 2.93 -9.93 -13.00
C VAL A 95 2.32 -10.68 -11.84
N ARG A 96 1.77 -9.99 -10.84
CA ARG A 96 1.05 -10.59 -9.70
C ARG A 96 -0.17 -11.39 -10.17
N VAL A 97 -1.01 -10.80 -11.01
CA VAL A 97 -2.19 -11.48 -11.57
C VAL A 97 -1.79 -12.71 -12.36
N CYS A 98 -0.78 -12.60 -13.23
CA CYS A 98 -0.22 -13.74 -13.95
C CYS A 98 0.23 -14.85 -12.99
N ALA A 99 0.87 -14.49 -11.87
CA ALA A 99 1.32 -15.46 -10.89
C ALA A 99 0.16 -16.20 -10.22
N VAL A 100 -0.88 -15.50 -9.82
CA VAL A 100 -2.08 -16.11 -9.21
C VAL A 100 -2.77 -17.06 -10.20
N GLU A 101 -2.99 -16.61 -11.44
CA GLU A 101 -3.75 -17.34 -12.45
C GLU A 101 -2.97 -18.50 -13.09
N TRP A 102 -1.67 -18.32 -13.32
CA TRP A 102 -0.90 -19.28 -14.14
C TRP A 102 -0.15 -20.32 -13.32
N ARG A 103 0.05 -20.10 -12.02
CA ARG A 103 0.74 -21.03 -11.13
C ARG A 103 0.22 -22.48 -11.25
N SER A 104 -1.08 -22.65 -11.33
CA SER A 104 -1.74 -23.97 -11.36
C SER A 104 -1.88 -24.57 -12.76
N LYS A 105 -1.58 -23.83 -13.83
CA LYS A 105 -1.81 -24.28 -15.23
C LYS A 105 -0.87 -25.40 -15.66
N ILE A 106 0.33 -25.48 -15.09
CA ILE A 106 1.33 -26.48 -15.43
C ILE A 106 1.70 -27.29 -14.19
N LYS A 107 1.67 -28.63 -14.30
CA LYS A 107 2.05 -29.58 -13.23
C LYS A 107 3.57 -29.73 -13.18
N SER A 108 4.30 -28.66 -12.87
CA SER A 108 5.76 -28.64 -12.72
C SER A 108 6.14 -27.90 -11.45
N GLU A 109 6.97 -28.51 -10.62
CA GLU A 109 7.48 -27.87 -9.40
C GLU A 109 8.29 -26.62 -9.71
N LYS A 110 9.12 -26.67 -10.75
CA LYS A 110 9.92 -25.49 -11.19
C LYS A 110 9.01 -24.35 -11.61
N TRP A 111 7.95 -24.64 -12.37
CA TRP A 111 6.95 -23.65 -12.80
C TRP A 111 6.28 -22.98 -11.60
N ARG A 112 5.77 -23.78 -10.68
CA ARG A 112 5.13 -23.27 -9.46
C ARG A 112 6.07 -22.43 -8.61
N SER A 113 7.31 -22.89 -8.40
CA SER A 113 8.32 -22.18 -7.63
C SER A 113 8.69 -20.83 -8.25
N VAL A 114 8.74 -20.71 -9.58
CA VAL A 114 8.96 -19.44 -10.26
C VAL A 114 7.81 -18.48 -9.97
N TRP A 115 6.56 -18.94 -10.16
CA TRP A 115 5.40 -18.09 -9.93
C TRP A 115 5.20 -17.74 -8.45
N ASP A 116 5.51 -18.62 -7.52
CA ASP A 116 5.47 -18.33 -6.08
C ASP A 116 6.43 -17.20 -5.70
N ARG A 117 7.66 -17.23 -6.22
CA ARG A 117 8.65 -16.16 -5.98
C ARG A 117 8.24 -14.86 -6.65
N THR A 118 7.78 -14.94 -7.89
CA THR A 118 7.32 -13.79 -8.66
C THR A 118 6.14 -13.11 -7.96
N HIS A 119 5.18 -13.90 -7.44
CA HIS A 119 4.06 -13.39 -6.66
C HIS A 119 4.54 -12.68 -5.39
N ALA A 120 5.44 -13.31 -4.64
CA ALA A 120 5.96 -12.71 -3.40
C ALA A 120 6.70 -11.38 -3.65
N VAL A 121 7.50 -11.29 -4.71
CA VAL A 121 8.21 -10.06 -5.10
C VAL A 121 7.22 -8.98 -5.54
N SER A 122 6.23 -9.31 -6.37
CA SER A 122 5.21 -8.36 -6.80
C SER A 122 4.38 -7.86 -5.63
N ALA A 123 3.96 -8.78 -4.74
CA ALA A 123 3.18 -8.46 -3.55
C ALA A 123 3.95 -7.60 -2.53
N LEU A 124 5.29 -7.62 -2.55
CA LEU A 124 6.14 -6.73 -1.77
C LEU A 124 6.29 -5.36 -2.45
N LEU A 125 6.54 -5.37 -3.76
CA LEU A 125 6.89 -4.16 -4.50
C LEU A 125 5.73 -3.16 -4.57
N VAL A 126 4.51 -3.63 -4.78
CA VAL A 126 3.33 -2.76 -4.92
C VAL A 126 3.08 -1.93 -3.65
N PRO A 127 2.89 -2.52 -2.45
CA PRO A 127 2.67 -1.72 -1.25
C PRO A 127 3.89 -0.87 -0.87
N LEU A 128 5.11 -1.32 -1.15
CA LEU A 128 6.31 -0.52 -0.94
C LEU A 128 6.25 0.80 -1.76
N LEU A 129 5.96 0.69 -3.04
CA LEU A 129 5.89 1.85 -3.94
C LEU A 129 4.69 2.75 -3.63
N PHE A 130 3.52 2.19 -3.31
CA PHE A 130 2.39 3.00 -2.87
C PHE A 130 2.67 3.71 -1.55
N GLY A 131 3.31 3.05 -0.59
CA GLY A 131 3.70 3.69 0.67
C GLY A 131 4.66 4.85 0.45
N VAL A 132 5.64 4.71 -0.45
CA VAL A 132 6.52 5.82 -0.88
C VAL A 132 5.72 6.93 -1.55
N ALA A 133 4.78 6.60 -2.45
CA ALA A 133 3.97 7.59 -3.16
C ALA A 133 3.07 8.38 -2.18
N PHE A 134 2.37 7.72 -1.28
CA PHE A 134 1.54 8.39 -0.27
C PHE A 134 2.36 9.21 0.73
N ALA A 135 3.55 8.74 1.11
CA ALA A 135 4.46 9.51 1.96
C ALA A 135 4.95 10.79 1.29
N ASN A 136 5.12 10.78 -0.04
CA ASN A 136 5.44 12.00 -0.80
C ASN A 136 4.30 13.02 -0.79
N LEU A 137 3.03 12.58 -0.70
CA LEU A 137 1.90 13.51 -0.52
C LEU A 137 1.96 14.22 0.83
N VAL A 138 2.42 13.53 1.88
CA VAL A 138 2.56 14.10 3.22
C VAL A 138 3.78 15.02 3.30
N GLN A 139 4.92 14.58 2.77
CA GLN A 139 6.17 15.34 2.79
C GLN A 139 6.10 16.60 1.90
N GLY A 140 5.35 16.51 0.81
CA GLY A 140 5.38 17.48 -0.30
C GLY A 140 6.44 17.11 -1.34
N MET A 141 6.12 17.40 -2.57
CA MET A 141 6.99 17.17 -3.73
C MET A 141 7.43 18.50 -4.33
N LYS A 142 8.62 18.52 -4.96
CA LYS A 142 9.09 19.69 -5.67
C LYS A 142 8.33 19.84 -7.00
N ILE A 143 7.20 20.57 -6.94
CA ILE A 143 6.36 20.88 -8.09
C ILE A 143 6.54 22.35 -8.42
N GLU A 144 6.87 22.67 -9.66
CA GLU A 144 7.04 24.03 -10.17
C GLU A 144 6.13 24.23 -11.37
N VAL A 145 5.79 25.47 -11.65
CA VAL A 145 5.11 25.85 -12.88
C VAL A 145 6.16 26.06 -13.96
N VAL A 146 6.05 25.34 -15.06
CA VAL A 146 7.01 25.41 -16.17
C VAL A 146 6.30 25.73 -17.48
N THR A 147 6.99 26.43 -18.37
CA THR A 147 6.48 26.74 -19.71
C THR A 147 6.40 25.48 -20.54
N HIS A 148 5.27 25.29 -21.21
CA HIS A 148 5.05 24.17 -22.09
C HIS A 148 6.07 24.14 -23.24
N GLY A 149 6.76 23.04 -23.41
CA GLY A 149 7.74 22.81 -24.49
C GLY A 149 9.18 23.21 -24.18
N THR A 150 9.42 24.24 -23.39
CA THR A 150 10.79 24.66 -22.99
C THR A 150 11.20 24.18 -21.63
N ASN A 151 10.23 23.78 -20.79
CA ASN A 151 10.42 23.43 -19.37
C ASN A 151 11.12 24.51 -18.53
N ALA A 152 11.06 25.76 -18.98
CA ALA A 152 11.58 26.89 -18.23
C ALA A 152 10.66 27.17 -17.03
N VAL A 153 11.25 27.30 -15.83
CA VAL A 153 10.50 27.65 -14.62
C VAL A 153 9.94 29.05 -14.74
N VAL A 154 8.64 29.19 -14.49
CA VAL A 154 7.94 30.49 -14.53
C VAL A 154 8.09 31.16 -13.17
N ALA A 155 8.49 32.44 -13.15
CA ALA A 155 8.55 33.18 -11.92
C ALA A 155 7.16 33.33 -11.27
N PRO A 156 7.04 33.33 -9.93
CA PRO A 156 5.74 33.36 -9.24
C PRO A 156 4.85 34.55 -9.64
N GLU A 157 5.47 35.69 -9.95
CA GLU A 157 4.79 36.91 -10.42
C GLU A 157 4.20 36.79 -11.82
N ASP A 158 4.76 35.90 -12.67
CA ASP A 158 4.35 35.71 -14.05
C ASP A 158 3.34 34.55 -14.22
N VAL A 159 3.13 33.75 -13.17
CA VAL A 159 2.24 32.56 -13.23
C VAL A 159 0.83 32.92 -13.71
N PRO A 160 0.15 33.99 -13.24
CA PRO A 160 -1.19 34.32 -13.71
C PRO A 160 -1.28 34.59 -15.20
N ALA A 161 -0.26 35.19 -15.80
CA ALA A 161 -0.20 35.50 -17.22
C ALA A 161 0.15 34.25 -18.08
N SER A 162 0.87 33.28 -17.49
CA SER A 162 1.40 32.12 -18.17
C SER A 162 0.52 30.86 -18.07
N LEU A 163 -0.58 30.89 -17.32
CA LEU A 163 -1.46 29.71 -17.08
C LEU A 163 -1.96 29.04 -18.36
N ALA A 164 -2.11 29.78 -19.46
CA ALA A 164 -2.51 29.22 -20.74
C ALA A 164 -1.39 28.44 -21.44
N THR A 165 -0.13 28.66 -21.09
CA THR A 165 1.07 28.10 -21.74
C THR A 165 1.99 27.34 -20.77
N ALA A 166 1.61 27.24 -19.51
CA ALA A 166 2.38 26.63 -18.46
C ALA A 166 1.65 25.43 -17.82
N VAL A 167 2.44 24.50 -17.31
CA VAL A 167 1.94 23.28 -16.63
C VAL A 167 2.66 23.09 -15.29
N HIS A 168 1.97 22.45 -14.35
CA HIS A 168 2.59 22.00 -13.11
C HIS A 168 3.42 20.75 -13.40
N GLN A 169 4.67 20.74 -13.00
CA GLN A 169 5.58 19.62 -13.25
C GLN A 169 6.45 19.32 -12.03
N LEU A 170 6.68 18.03 -11.78
CA LEU A 170 7.68 17.58 -10.82
C LEU A 170 9.08 17.84 -11.39
N THR A 171 9.83 18.76 -10.79
CA THR A 171 11.16 19.17 -11.27
C THR A 171 12.31 18.45 -10.55
N GLY A 172 12.04 17.80 -9.41
CA GLY A 172 13.06 17.08 -8.64
C GLY A 172 13.51 15.74 -9.26
N GLY A 173 12.78 15.20 -10.25
CA GLY A 173 13.03 13.91 -10.85
C GLY A 173 12.69 12.74 -9.92
N PHE A 174 12.81 11.50 -10.44
CA PHE A 174 12.42 10.28 -9.74
C PHE A 174 13.10 10.09 -8.38
N PHE A 175 14.40 10.33 -8.30
CA PHE A 175 15.16 10.11 -7.06
C PHE A 175 14.81 11.11 -5.95
N SER A 176 14.23 12.26 -6.26
CA SER A 176 13.74 13.20 -5.25
C SER A 176 12.56 12.66 -4.44
N LEU A 177 11.87 11.66 -4.98
CA LEU A 177 10.77 10.97 -4.30
C LEU A 177 11.26 9.96 -3.24
N LEU A 178 12.54 9.59 -3.27
CA LEU A 178 13.16 8.58 -2.41
C LEU A 178 13.92 9.23 -1.26
N THR A 179 13.20 9.72 -0.28
CA THR A 179 13.78 10.28 0.96
C THR A 179 13.72 9.25 2.09
N PRO A 180 14.48 9.42 3.18
CA PRO A 180 14.35 8.53 4.34
C PRO A 180 12.92 8.45 4.89
N TYR A 181 12.18 9.56 4.88
CA TYR A 181 10.80 9.62 5.31
C TYR A 181 9.86 8.82 4.40
N THR A 182 9.99 9.01 3.09
CA THR A 182 9.13 8.32 2.12
C THR A 182 9.43 6.82 2.03
N LEU A 183 10.71 6.44 2.13
CA LEU A 183 11.11 5.04 2.21
C LEU A 183 10.56 4.36 3.47
N LEU A 184 10.60 5.07 4.62
CA LEU A 184 9.97 4.57 5.85
C LEU A 184 8.46 4.38 5.65
N GLY A 185 7.76 5.29 4.95
CA GLY A 185 6.35 5.15 4.60
C GLY A 185 6.07 3.88 3.78
N GLY A 186 6.96 3.57 2.83
CA GLY A 186 6.91 2.30 2.09
C GLY A 186 7.04 1.08 2.99
N VAL A 187 8.03 1.09 3.89
CA VAL A 187 8.25 0.00 4.87
C VAL A 187 7.06 -0.15 5.82
N VAL A 188 6.46 0.96 6.27
CA VAL A 188 5.25 0.95 7.11
C VAL A 188 4.09 0.26 6.40
N LEU A 189 3.82 0.60 5.14
CA LEU A 189 2.73 -0.02 4.40
C LEU A 189 2.97 -1.52 4.18
N VAL A 190 4.19 -1.93 3.87
CA VAL A 190 4.57 -3.35 3.78
C VAL A 190 4.35 -4.06 5.12
N ALA A 191 4.77 -3.47 6.24
CA ALA A 191 4.60 -4.07 7.56
C ALA A 191 3.11 -4.21 7.94
N LEU A 192 2.28 -3.22 7.61
CA LEU A 192 0.83 -3.27 7.79
C LEU A 192 0.20 -4.39 6.95
N CYS A 193 0.58 -4.52 5.67
CA CYS A 193 0.12 -5.60 4.80
C CYS A 193 0.53 -6.98 5.32
N LEU A 194 1.76 -7.14 5.82
CA LEU A 194 2.23 -8.39 6.41
C LEU A 194 1.41 -8.79 7.64
N ALA A 195 1.17 -7.85 8.57
CA ALA A 195 0.35 -8.11 9.76
C ALA A 195 -1.09 -8.46 9.37
N HIS A 196 -1.67 -7.73 8.43
CA HIS A 196 -3.04 -7.93 7.94
C HIS A 196 -3.18 -9.28 7.21
N GLY A 197 -2.25 -9.61 6.31
CA GLY A 197 -2.26 -10.90 5.60
C GLY A 197 -2.06 -12.09 6.52
N ALA A 198 -1.23 -11.96 7.56
CA ALA A 198 -1.06 -13.02 8.55
C ALA A 198 -2.35 -13.29 9.34
N GLN A 199 -3.04 -12.23 9.77
CA GLN A 199 -4.34 -12.34 10.44
C GLN A 199 -5.41 -12.93 9.51
N PHE A 200 -5.41 -12.55 8.24
CA PHE A 200 -6.32 -13.09 7.24
C PHE A 200 -6.07 -14.58 6.99
N LEU A 201 -4.81 -15.00 6.86
CA LEU A 201 -4.44 -16.42 6.76
C LEU A 201 -4.87 -17.19 8.00
N ALA A 202 -4.63 -16.67 9.20
CA ALA A 202 -5.07 -17.30 10.44
C ALA A 202 -6.59 -17.46 10.53
N LEU A 203 -7.35 -16.53 9.95
CA LEU A 203 -8.81 -16.59 9.91
C LEU A 203 -9.35 -17.58 8.86
N LYS A 204 -8.67 -17.69 7.71
CA LYS A 204 -9.17 -18.42 6.51
C LYS A 204 -8.53 -19.78 6.30
N THR A 205 -7.54 -20.17 7.08
CA THR A 205 -6.86 -21.48 6.97
C THR A 205 -7.05 -22.32 8.21
N GLU A 206 -6.66 -23.58 8.14
CA GLU A 206 -6.73 -24.57 9.21
C GLU A 206 -5.38 -25.30 9.36
N GLY A 207 -5.21 -26.02 10.47
CA GLY A 207 -4.02 -26.82 10.75
C GLY A 207 -2.75 -25.97 10.98
N ASP A 208 -1.61 -26.54 10.63
CA ASP A 208 -0.29 -25.97 10.92
C ASP A 208 -0.05 -24.60 10.27
N LEU A 209 -0.63 -24.35 9.09
CA LEU A 209 -0.51 -23.05 8.42
C LEU A 209 -1.19 -21.94 9.24
N ARG A 210 -2.37 -22.21 9.78
CA ARG A 210 -3.08 -21.29 10.68
C ARG A 210 -2.25 -20.96 11.91
N GLU A 211 -1.69 -21.99 12.56
CA GLU A 211 -0.88 -21.82 13.77
C GLU A 211 0.33 -20.92 13.51
N ARG A 212 1.06 -21.19 12.42
CA ARG A 212 2.20 -20.35 12.02
C ARG A 212 1.78 -18.92 11.67
N ALA A 213 0.63 -18.74 11.01
CA ALA A 213 0.09 -17.43 10.69
C ALA A 213 -0.24 -16.64 11.95
N ASN A 214 -0.87 -17.24 12.95
CA ASN A 214 -1.14 -16.61 14.26
C ASN A 214 0.15 -16.27 15.01
N THR A 215 1.11 -17.21 15.03
CA THR A 215 2.40 -16.97 15.67
C THR A 215 3.15 -15.79 15.04
N PHE A 216 3.06 -15.63 13.73
CA PHE A 216 3.66 -14.50 13.01
C PHE A 216 2.84 -13.20 13.17
N ALA A 217 1.51 -13.27 13.17
CA ALA A 217 0.63 -12.09 13.21
C ALA A 217 0.85 -11.22 14.46
N ALA A 218 1.08 -11.83 15.61
CA ALA A 218 1.22 -11.12 16.87
C ALA A 218 2.46 -10.19 16.91
N PRO A 219 3.70 -10.65 16.68
CA PRO A 219 4.87 -9.76 16.60
C PRO A 219 4.83 -8.83 15.40
N ALA A 220 4.30 -9.26 14.25
CA ALA A 220 4.16 -8.42 13.07
C ALA A 220 3.23 -7.22 13.31
N SER A 221 2.12 -7.40 14.01
CA SER A 221 1.20 -6.32 14.37
C SER A 221 1.85 -5.31 15.31
N VAL A 222 2.66 -5.75 16.28
CA VAL A 222 3.41 -4.85 17.15
C VAL A 222 4.46 -4.07 16.38
N ALA A 223 5.21 -4.73 15.51
CA ALA A 223 6.24 -4.09 14.67
C ALA A 223 5.61 -3.07 13.72
N ALA A 224 4.52 -3.42 13.04
CA ALA A 224 3.79 -2.52 12.15
C ALA A 224 3.26 -1.28 12.90
N THR A 225 2.70 -1.47 14.10
CA THR A 225 2.23 -0.38 14.95
C THR A 225 3.36 0.56 15.36
N ALA A 226 4.52 0.01 15.77
CA ALA A 226 5.68 0.80 16.16
C ALA A 226 6.25 1.60 14.98
N LEU A 227 6.40 0.97 13.80
CA LEU A 227 6.87 1.64 12.59
C LEU A 227 5.90 2.74 12.14
N ALA A 228 4.60 2.47 12.16
CA ALA A 228 3.58 3.45 11.84
C ALA A 228 3.60 4.63 12.82
N ALA A 229 3.77 4.39 14.13
CA ALA A 229 3.89 5.45 15.13
C ALA A 229 5.11 6.34 14.87
N ILE A 230 6.28 5.75 14.59
CA ILE A 230 7.50 6.51 14.27
C ILE A 230 7.27 7.38 13.02
N TRP A 231 6.72 6.82 11.96
CA TRP A 231 6.48 7.52 10.71
C TRP A 231 5.47 8.67 10.86
N VAL A 232 4.36 8.42 11.56
CA VAL A 232 3.30 9.41 11.82
C VAL A 232 3.82 10.55 12.70
N ILE A 233 4.52 10.24 13.80
CA ILE A 233 5.10 11.25 14.70
C ILE A 233 6.10 12.10 13.92
N TRP A 234 7.00 11.49 13.15
CA TRP A 234 7.93 12.23 12.29
C TRP A 234 7.19 13.16 11.31
N GLY A 235 6.19 12.64 10.58
CA GLY A 235 5.41 13.44 9.64
C GLY A 235 4.70 14.61 10.30
N GLN A 236 4.09 14.39 11.48
CA GLN A 236 3.37 15.42 12.21
C GLN A 236 4.29 16.56 12.65
N PHE A 237 5.49 16.26 13.15
CA PHE A 237 6.41 17.30 13.60
C PHE A 237 7.19 17.98 12.46
N ALA A 238 7.51 17.23 11.40
CA ALA A 238 8.35 17.76 10.33
C ALA A 238 7.55 18.46 9.22
N TYR A 239 6.33 18.00 8.92
CA TYR A 239 5.59 18.41 7.72
C TYR A 239 4.18 18.94 7.99
N SER A 240 3.61 18.69 9.17
CA SER A 240 2.26 19.14 9.52
C SER A 240 2.30 20.33 10.49
N THR A 241 1.56 21.39 10.15
CA THR A 241 1.32 22.53 11.06
C THR A 241 -0.07 22.52 11.67
N ASN A 242 -0.92 21.56 11.25
CA ASN A 242 -2.32 21.52 11.65
C ASN A 242 -2.51 20.65 12.90
N VAL A 243 -2.88 21.30 14.00
CA VAL A 243 -3.16 20.61 15.28
C VAL A 243 -4.35 19.64 15.17
N PHE A 244 -5.33 19.92 14.33
CA PHE A 244 -6.49 19.01 14.13
C PHE A 244 -6.11 17.69 13.46
N ALA A 245 -4.95 17.59 12.80
CA ALA A 245 -4.46 16.33 12.26
C ALA A 245 -4.17 15.28 13.34
N TRP A 246 -3.94 15.68 14.58
CA TRP A 246 -3.77 14.72 15.69
C TRP A 246 -5.01 13.86 15.95
N LEU A 247 -6.22 14.35 15.67
CA LEU A 247 -7.44 13.59 15.94
C LEU A 247 -7.54 12.30 15.12
N PRO A 248 -7.47 12.31 13.77
CA PRO A 248 -7.46 11.07 12.99
C PRO A 248 -6.25 10.20 13.28
N LEU A 249 -5.07 10.78 13.59
CA LEU A 249 -3.88 10.02 13.94
C LEU A 249 -4.05 9.26 15.26
N LEU A 250 -4.68 9.86 16.28
CA LEU A 250 -5.01 9.19 17.53
C LEU A 250 -5.99 8.04 17.32
N VAL A 251 -7.02 8.23 16.49
CA VAL A 251 -7.96 7.16 16.14
C VAL A 251 -7.23 6.00 15.45
N ALA A 252 -6.38 6.30 14.48
CA ALA A 252 -5.58 5.28 13.80
C ALA A 252 -4.64 4.53 14.76
N ALA A 253 -3.98 5.25 15.67
CA ALA A 253 -3.12 4.65 16.69
C ALA A 253 -3.89 3.71 17.62
N LEU A 254 -5.07 4.12 18.09
CA LEU A 254 -5.94 3.28 18.92
C LEU A 254 -6.38 2.01 18.18
N CYS A 255 -6.74 2.12 16.89
CA CYS A 255 -7.09 0.95 16.07
C CYS A 255 -5.91 -0.02 15.91
N LEU A 256 -4.69 0.49 15.65
CA LEU A 256 -3.49 -0.34 15.51
C LEU A 256 -3.10 -1.02 16.83
N ILE A 257 -3.19 -0.31 17.96
CA ILE A 257 -2.97 -0.87 19.29
C ILE A 257 -4.01 -1.96 19.59
N ALA A 258 -5.27 -1.71 19.29
CA ALA A 258 -6.33 -2.70 19.46
C ALA A 258 -6.08 -3.95 18.60
N GLN A 259 -5.70 -3.78 17.32
CA GLN A 259 -5.31 -4.87 16.42
C GLN A 259 -4.18 -5.71 17.02
N ALA A 260 -3.10 -5.07 17.49
CA ALA A 260 -1.97 -5.76 18.11
C ALA A 260 -2.39 -6.51 19.38
N ALA A 261 -3.22 -5.92 20.22
CA ALA A 261 -3.73 -6.55 21.45
C ALA A 261 -4.60 -7.77 21.14
N PHE A 262 -5.47 -7.70 20.13
CA PHE A 262 -6.29 -8.84 19.71
C PHE A 262 -5.44 -9.97 19.15
N SER A 263 -4.44 -9.68 18.32
CA SER A 263 -3.51 -10.69 17.80
C SER A 263 -2.75 -11.40 18.93
N GLN A 264 -2.30 -10.67 19.96
CA GLN A 264 -1.67 -11.25 21.12
C GLN A 264 -2.61 -12.14 21.94
N LYS A 265 -3.87 -11.74 22.06
CA LYS A 265 -4.89 -12.53 22.77
C LYS A 265 -5.21 -13.84 22.06
N GLU A 266 -5.32 -13.84 20.74
CA GLU A 266 -5.57 -15.06 19.95
C GLU A 266 -4.37 -16.03 20.04
N LEU A 267 -3.13 -15.51 19.93
CA LEU A 267 -1.94 -16.32 20.12
C LEU A 267 -1.91 -17.01 21.50
N ARG A 268 -2.29 -16.31 22.57
CA ARG A 268 -2.37 -16.90 23.91
C ARG A 268 -3.47 -17.94 24.05
N ARG A 269 -4.62 -17.73 23.40
CA ARG A 269 -5.74 -18.69 23.40
C ARG A 269 -5.35 -20.01 22.74
N GLU A 270 -4.67 -19.95 21.61
CA GLU A 270 -4.18 -21.14 20.93
C GLU A 270 -3.14 -21.88 21.79
N ALA A 271 -2.17 -21.17 22.36
CA ALA A 271 -1.18 -21.78 23.24
C ALA A 271 -1.83 -22.52 24.43
N VAL A 272 -2.87 -21.97 25.04
CA VAL A 272 -3.62 -22.64 26.13
C VAL A 272 -4.43 -23.84 25.62
N SER A 273 -5.02 -23.76 24.42
CA SER A 273 -5.78 -24.85 23.83
C SER A 273 -4.92 -26.08 23.55
N TYR A 274 -3.65 -25.90 23.17
CA TYR A 274 -2.72 -27.02 22.92
C TYR A 274 -2.19 -27.67 24.19
N THR A 275 -2.22 -26.99 25.35
CA THR A 275 -1.77 -27.54 26.64
C THR A 275 -2.82 -28.40 27.35
N HIS A 276 -4.07 -28.37 26.91
CA HIS A 276 -5.19 -29.17 27.44
C HIS A 276 -5.63 -30.25 26.47
#